data_6a6f681a37dddc70a60a27021999524f
#
_entry.id   6a6f681a37dddc70a60a27021999524f
#
_cell.length_a   1.000
_cell.length_b   1.000
_cell.length_c   1.000
_cell.angle_alpha   90.00
_cell.angle_beta   90.00
_cell.angle_gamma   90.00
#
_symmetry.space_group_name_H-M   'P 1'
#
loop_
_entity.id
_entity.type
_entity.pdbx_description
1 polymer ?
#
loop_
_entity_poly.entity_id
_entity_poly.type
_entity_poly.pdbx_seq_one_letter_code
_entity_poly.pdbx_strand_id
1 'polypeptide(L)'
;GLSKMNQILAIDPDNCVARVQPGVRNLAISEAAAAHGLYYAPDPSSQIACSIGGNVAENSGGVHCLKYGLTVHNVLGVRVMTSAGEILDLGGTLLDTPGLDLLALLCGSEGMLGIVTEVTVQLLPKPPAVAVMLAAFHAITAAGEAVAGVIGQGIIPAGMEMMDKLAVQAAEQFAKAGYPEDADAILLIELDGTQAEVEELAARVERVVRENGAYQVDIATDADAQMRLWKGRKSAFPAVGRLAPDYYCMDGTIPRHQLAMVLRRIGELSAEYALPVANVFHAGDGNLHPLILFDANQPGQLEATEEMGGRILELCVEVGGTVTGEHGVGVEKLDQMCVQFDATELQQFFRLKEAWDPQGLLNPGKGIPTLTRCGELGGMHVRHGELPFSELDRF
;
A
#
# COMPACT_ATOMS: atom_id res chain seq x y z
N GLY A 1 17.35 14.75 6.74
CA GLY A 1 17.10 13.90 5.58
C GLY A 1 18.22 12.89 5.37
N LEU A 2 17.88 11.65 5.01
CA LEU A 2 18.84 10.55 4.83
C LEU A 2 19.20 10.29 3.35
N SER A 3 18.78 11.13 2.42
CA SER A 3 18.97 10.95 0.97
C SER A 3 20.44 10.85 0.53
N LYS A 4 21.38 11.36 1.34
CA LYS A 4 22.83 11.22 1.08
C LYS A 4 23.38 9.86 1.52
N MET A 5 22.66 9.10 2.35
CA MET A 5 23.02 7.74 2.74
C MET A 5 22.39 6.77 1.71
N ASN A 6 22.95 6.69 0.51
CA ASN A 6 22.34 6.01 -0.64
C ASN A 6 23.26 4.96 -1.27
N GLN A 7 24.13 4.34 -0.49
CA GLN A 7 25.04 3.31 -0.97
C GLN A 7 24.43 1.91 -0.79
N ILE A 8 24.59 1.06 -1.80
CA ILE A 8 24.45 -0.38 -1.67
C ILE A 8 25.77 -0.89 -1.09
N LEU A 9 25.72 -1.35 0.16
CA LEU A 9 26.89 -1.73 0.93
C LEU A 9 27.42 -3.10 0.57
N ALA A 10 26.50 -4.04 0.31
CA ALA A 10 26.82 -5.42 -0.10
C ALA A 10 25.62 -6.06 -0.78
N ILE A 11 25.92 -6.96 -1.73
CA ILE A 11 24.99 -7.97 -2.24
C ILE A 11 25.67 -9.31 -1.99
N ASP A 12 24.95 -10.22 -1.33
CA ASP A 12 25.39 -11.59 -1.04
C ASP A 12 24.44 -12.55 -1.76
N PRO A 13 24.83 -13.03 -2.95
CA PRO A 13 23.98 -13.93 -3.72
C PRO A 13 23.83 -15.31 -3.09
N ASP A 14 24.82 -15.77 -2.33
CA ASP A 14 24.80 -17.09 -1.72
C ASP A 14 23.76 -17.17 -0.59
N ASN A 15 23.57 -16.07 0.14
CA ASN A 15 22.55 -15.92 1.18
C ASN A 15 21.28 -15.22 0.69
N CYS A 16 21.23 -14.80 -0.58
CA CYS A 16 20.10 -14.06 -1.16
C CYS A 16 19.75 -12.82 -0.34
N VAL A 17 20.72 -11.99 0.01
CA VAL A 17 20.51 -10.75 0.78
C VAL A 17 21.23 -9.56 0.17
N ALA A 18 20.69 -8.35 0.41
CA ALA A 18 21.38 -7.10 0.16
C ALA A 18 21.40 -6.26 1.42
N ARG A 19 22.55 -5.60 1.71
CA ARG A 19 22.68 -4.61 2.75
C ARG A 19 22.85 -3.22 2.12
N VAL A 20 21.99 -2.30 2.49
CA VAL A 20 21.87 -0.99 1.85
C VAL A 20 21.67 0.13 2.86
N GLN A 21 22.00 1.35 2.49
CA GLN A 21 21.69 2.54 3.26
C GLN A 21 20.25 3.02 3.01
N PRO A 22 19.61 3.73 3.95
CA PRO A 22 18.17 4.05 3.91
C PRO A 22 17.74 4.96 2.75
N GLY A 23 18.66 5.75 2.18
CA GLY A 23 18.40 6.61 1.02
C GLY A 23 18.51 5.90 -0.33
N VAL A 24 18.81 4.60 -0.38
CA VAL A 24 18.80 3.82 -1.62
C VAL A 24 17.36 3.72 -2.12
N ARG A 25 17.14 3.97 -3.43
CA ARG A 25 15.83 3.80 -4.05
C ARG A 25 15.45 2.32 -4.06
N ASN A 26 14.18 2.04 -3.83
CA ASN A 26 13.67 0.67 -3.82
C ASN A 26 14.09 -0.11 -5.07
N LEU A 27 13.78 0.41 -6.27
CA LEU A 27 14.12 -0.24 -7.55
C LEU A 27 15.62 -0.47 -7.72
N ALA A 28 16.47 0.40 -7.21
CA ALA A 28 17.92 0.30 -7.38
C ALA A 28 18.50 -0.97 -6.72
N ILE A 29 17.83 -1.52 -5.71
CA ILE A 29 18.21 -2.79 -5.07
C ILE A 29 18.03 -3.94 -6.09
N SER A 30 16.89 -4.00 -6.75
CA SER A 30 16.60 -5.00 -7.79
C SER A 30 17.51 -4.84 -9.02
N GLU A 31 17.79 -3.59 -9.44
CA GLU A 31 18.72 -3.29 -10.54
C GLU A 31 20.13 -3.83 -10.24
N ALA A 32 20.63 -3.62 -9.01
CA ALA A 32 21.94 -4.10 -8.59
C ALA A 32 21.98 -5.63 -8.41
N ALA A 33 20.91 -6.25 -7.93
CA ALA A 33 20.82 -7.69 -7.73
C ALA A 33 20.61 -8.46 -9.05
N ALA A 34 20.20 -7.79 -10.14
CA ALA A 34 19.85 -8.41 -11.41
C ALA A 34 20.98 -9.22 -12.05
N ALA A 35 22.24 -8.80 -11.85
CA ALA A 35 23.42 -9.52 -12.35
C ALA A 35 23.55 -10.95 -11.76
N HIS A 36 22.90 -11.19 -10.63
CA HIS A 36 22.86 -12.48 -9.93
C HIS A 36 21.56 -13.25 -10.16
N GLY A 37 20.66 -12.75 -11.05
CA GLY A 37 19.34 -13.34 -11.26
C GLY A 37 18.38 -13.14 -10.08
N LEU A 38 18.67 -12.18 -9.19
CA LEU A 38 17.91 -11.87 -7.98
C LEU A 38 17.16 -10.54 -8.12
N TYR A 39 16.16 -10.33 -7.25
CA TYR A 39 15.41 -9.07 -7.13
C TYR A 39 14.86 -8.89 -5.71
N TYR A 40 14.53 -7.65 -5.35
CA TYR A 40 13.81 -7.30 -4.14
C TYR A 40 12.30 -7.24 -4.46
N ALA A 41 11.50 -8.05 -3.77
CA ALA A 41 10.11 -8.29 -4.15
C ALA A 41 9.14 -7.13 -3.85
N PRO A 42 9.15 -6.45 -2.68
CA PRO A 42 8.26 -5.32 -2.45
C PRO A 42 8.49 -4.20 -3.44
N ASP A 43 7.45 -3.85 -4.22
CA ASP A 43 7.54 -2.93 -5.35
C ASP A 43 6.44 -1.85 -5.33
N PRO A 44 6.47 -0.92 -4.37
CA PRO A 44 5.53 0.19 -4.35
C PRO A 44 5.51 0.91 -5.70
N SER A 45 4.36 1.46 -6.10
CA SER A 45 4.21 2.17 -7.38
C SER A 45 5.23 3.30 -7.54
N SER A 46 5.71 3.84 -6.42
CA SER A 46 6.76 4.88 -6.34
C SER A 46 8.19 4.33 -6.31
N GLN A 47 8.44 3.04 -6.56
CA GLN A 47 9.76 2.37 -6.42
C GLN A 47 10.92 3.06 -7.14
N ILE A 48 10.64 3.82 -8.19
CA ILE A 48 11.65 4.62 -8.93
C ILE A 48 12.14 5.83 -8.14
N ALA A 49 11.40 6.26 -7.13
CA ALA A 49 11.65 7.48 -6.36
C ALA A 49 11.74 7.25 -4.84
N CYS A 50 10.92 6.34 -4.28
CA CYS A 50 10.90 6.08 -2.84
C CYS A 50 12.21 5.43 -2.37
N SER A 51 12.57 5.68 -1.10
CA SER A 51 13.76 5.12 -0.48
C SER A 51 13.42 3.92 0.40
N ILE A 52 14.36 2.98 0.52
CA ILE A 52 14.17 1.79 1.37
C ILE A 52 13.95 2.16 2.84
N GLY A 53 14.57 3.22 3.35
CA GLY A 53 14.32 3.69 4.71
C GLY A 53 12.90 4.22 4.91
N GLY A 54 12.32 4.86 3.88
CA GLY A 54 10.89 5.22 3.86
C GLY A 54 10.00 3.98 3.80
N ASN A 55 10.35 3.00 2.96
CA ASN A 55 9.59 1.73 2.90
C ASN A 55 9.57 1.02 4.25
N VAL A 56 10.68 1.00 5.00
CA VAL A 56 10.74 0.44 6.35
C VAL A 56 9.88 1.26 7.32
N ALA A 57 9.96 2.60 7.26
CA ALA A 57 9.20 3.46 8.16
C ALA A 57 7.68 3.29 8.00
N GLU A 58 7.20 3.17 6.75
CA GLU A 58 5.76 3.04 6.45
C GLU A 58 5.29 1.58 6.33
N ASN A 59 6.19 0.59 6.36
CA ASN A 59 5.89 -0.79 5.99
C ASN A 59 5.25 -0.89 4.59
N SER A 60 5.85 -0.20 3.62
CA SER A 60 5.29 -0.06 2.27
C SER A 60 4.97 -1.39 1.62
N GLY A 61 3.88 -1.39 0.86
CA GLY A 61 3.42 -2.50 0.06
C GLY A 61 3.77 -2.37 -1.42
N GLY A 62 2.86 -2.82 -2.28
CA GLY A 62 2.96 -2.78 -3.74
C GLY A 62 2.24 -3.93 -4.40
N VAL A 63 2.38 -4.03 -5.72
CA VAL A 63 1.66 -4.99 -6.57
C VAL A 63 1.90 -6.45 -6.14
N HIS A 64 3.13 -6.79 -5.78
CA HIS A 64 3.54 -8.16 -5.50
C HIS A 64 3.40 -8.60 -4.04
N CYS A 65 2.87 -7.73 -3.16
CA CYS A 65 2.71 -8.02 -1.73
C CYS A 65 1.74 -9.15 -1.44
N LEU A 66 0.75 -9.38 -2.33
CA LEU A 66 -0.17 -10.52 -2.21
C LEU A 66 0.59 -11.86 -2.05
N LYS A 67 1.61 -12.09 -2.86
CA LYS A 67 2.38 -13.35 -2.86
C LYS A 67 3.63 -13.27 -2.01
N TYR A 68 4.32 -12.15 -2.04
CA TYR A 68 5.67 -12.01 -1.50
C TYR A 68 5.73 -11.22 -0.20
N GLY A 69 4.59 -10.66 0.24
CA GLY A 69 4.50 -9.92 1.49
C GLY A 69 4.95 -8.46 1.40
N LEU A 70 4.66 -7.72 2.45
CA LEU A 70 5.02 -6.33 2.64
C LEU A 70 6.53 -6.17 2.97
N THR A 71 6.98 -4.95 3.15
CA THR A 71 8.35 -4.62 3.55
C THR A 71 8.78 -5.38 4.81
N VAL A 72 7.94 -5.48 5.85
CA VAL A 72 8.25 -6.21 7.10
C VAL A 72 8.60 -7.68 6.89
N HIS A 73 8.01 -8.33 5.88
CA HIS A 73 8.27 -9.74 5.57
C HIS A 73 9.58 -9.94 4.78
N ASN A 74 10.13 -8.86 4.22
CA ASN A 74 11.30 -8.89 3.33
C ASN A 74 12.52 -8.15 3.91
N VAL A 75 12.39 -7.54 5.09
CA VAL A 75 13.49 -6.94 5.84
C VAL A 75 13.97 -7.94 6.88
N LEU A 76 15.25 -8.32 6.80
CA LEU A 76 15.88 -9.29 7.70
C LEU A 76 16.62 -8.61 8.84
N GLY A 77 16.99 -7.34 8.69
CA GLY A 77 17.68 -6.59 9.74
C GLY A 77 17.78 -5.11 9.45
N VAL A 78 17.94 -4.35 10.51
CA VAL A 78 18.19 -2.91 10.44
C VAL A 78 19.26 -2.49 11.44
N ARG A 79 20.02 -1.48 11.06
CA ARG A 79 20.81 -0.68 12.01
C ARG A 79 20.03 0.58 12.27
N VAL A 80 19.70 0.85 13.53
CA VAL A 80 18.87 1.96 13.95
C VAL A 80 19.58 2.81 15.00
N MET A 81 19.42 4.12 14.92
CA MET A 81 19.85 5.07 15.94
C MET A 81 18.64 5.45 16.80
N THR A 82 18.75 5.26 18.11
CA THR A 82 17.71 5.63 19.10
C THR A 82 17.68 7.16 19.33
N SER A 83 16.65 7.64 20.03
CA SER A 83 16.57 9.06 20.46
C SER A 83 17.71 9.48 21.39
N ALA A 84 18.32 8.52 22.11
CA ALA A 84 19.52 8.75 22.95
C ALA A 84 20.84 8.78 22.16
N GLY A 85 20.80 8.51 20.84
CA GLY A 85 21.99 8.45 19.99
C GLY A 85 22.72 7.11 20.03
N GLU A 86 22.14 6.10 20.64
CA GLU A 86 22.69 4.74 20.67
C GLU A 86 22.42 4.03 19.33
N ILE A 87 23.35 3.16 18.91
CA ILE A 87 23.19 2.36 17.70
C ILE A 87 22.84 0.94 18.09
N LEU A 88 21.75 0.45 17.54
CA LEU A 88 21.30 -0.94 17.69
C LEU A 88 21.34 -1.65 16.35
N ASP A 89 21.81 -2.89 16.34
CA ASP A 89 21.68 -3.81 15.22
C ASP A 89 20.58 -4.81 15.58
N LEU A 90 19.46 -4.78 14.84
CA LEU A 90 18.29 -5.63 15.03
C LEU A 90 18.12 -6.56 13.83
N GLY A 91 17.93 -7.85 14.08
CA GLY A 91 17.92 -8.87 13.02
C GLY A 91 19.32 -9.18 12.49
N GLY A 92 19.42 -9.54 11.22
CA GLY A 92 20.68 -9.91 10.59
C GLY A 92 20.50 -10.44 9.16
N THR A 93 21.22 -11.48 8.81
CA THR A 93 21.10 -12.17 7.50
C THR A 93 20.27 -13.45 7.58
N LEU A 94 19.80 -13.81 8.76
CA LEU A 94 19.00 -15.01 9.03
C LEU A 94 17.51 -14.63 9.09
N LEU A 95 16.65 -15.61 8.79
CA LEU A 95 15.19 -15.44 8.83
C LEU A 95 14.63 -15.40 10.26
N ASP A 96 15.42 -15.78 11.25
CA ASP A 96 14.97 -15.89 12.64
C ASP A 96 15.68 -14.88 13.55
N THR A 97 14.94 -14.27 14.45
CA THR A 97 15.45 -13.27 15.41
C THR A 97 15.15 -13.75 16.83
N PRO A 98 16.19 -14.00 17.67
CA PRO A 98 15.97 -14.43 19.05
C PRO A 98 15.37 -13.30 19.91
N GLY A 99 14.47 -13.66 20.84
CA GLY A 99 13.85 -12.73 21.79
C GLY A 99 12.59 -12.06 21.25
N LEU A 100 12.35 -10.82 21.67
CA LEU A 100 11.23 -10.01 21.15
C LEU A 100 11.57 -9.49 19.75
N ASP A 101 10.60 -9.53 18.86
CA ASP A 101 10.79 -9.07 17.48
C ASP A 101 10.73 -7.52 17.39
N LEU A 102 11.85 -6.90 17.76
CA LEU A 102 12.01 -5.46 17.67
C LEU A 102 12.16 -4.97 16.22
N LEU A 103 12.53 -5.86 15.30
CA LEU A 103 12.62 -5.55 13.88
C LEU A 103 11.23 -5.29 13.30
N ALA A 104 10.27 -6.20 13.53
CA ALA A 104 8.89 -6.02 13.10
C ALA A 104 8.25 -4.77 13.76
N LEU A 105 8.62 -4.46 15.01
CA LEU A 105 8.17 -3.26 15.69
C LEU A 105 8.62 -1.95 15.02
N LEU A 106 9.84 -1.94 14.44
CA LEU A 106 10.38 -0.77 13.73
C LEU A 106 9.79 -0.58 12.34
N CYS A 107 9.43 -1.68 11.65
CA CYS A 107 8.75 -1.61 10.36
C CYS A 107 7.33 -1.05 10.57
N GLY A 108 7.01 0.04 9.87
CA GLY A 108 5.73 0.73 10.01
C GLY A 108 5.64 1.65 11.25
N SER A 109 6.77 1.93 11.90
CA SER A 109 6.80 2.87 13.05
C SER A 109 6.84 4.35 12.63
N GLU A 110 6.78 4.66 11.35
CA GLU A 110 6.79 6.03 10.81
C GLU A 110 7.94 6.90 11.35
N GLY A 111 9.08 6.26 11.67
CA GLY A 111 10.25 6.94 12.27
C GLY A 111 10.04 7.41 13.70
N MET A 112 8.98 6.98 14.39
CA MET A 112 8.69 7.37 15.76
C MET A 112 9.56 6.66 16.81
N LEU A 113 10.14 5.50 16.47
CA LEU A 113 10.90 4.67 17.40
C LEU A 113 12.42 4.73 17.17
N GLY A 114 12.87 5.24 16.02
CA GLY A 114 14.30 5.34 15.72
C GLY A 114 14.57 5.83 14.30
N ILE A 115 15.83 6.10 14.01
CA ILE A 115 16.31 6.52 12.69
C ILE A 115 17.08 5.36 12.08
N VAL A 116 16.50 4.71 11.07
CA VAL A 116 17.15 3.61 10.34
C VAL A 116 18.33 4.12 9.52
N THR A 117 19.51 3.52 9.69
CA THR A 117 20.76 3.91 9.02
C THR A 117 21.32 2.86 8.06
N GLU A 118 20.95 1.59 8.24
CA GLU A 118 21.20 0.50 7.30
C GLU A 118 20.00 -0.44 7.29
N VAL A 119 19.75 -1.10 6.16
CA VAL A 119 18.70 -2.11 5.99
C VAL A 119 19.31 -3.33 5.32
N THR A 120 19.05 -4.50 5.88
CA THR A 120 19.31 -5.79 5.25
C THR A 120 18.01 -6.36 4.73
N VAL A 121 17.93 -6.58 3.43
CA VAL A 121 16.72 -7.10 2.76
C VAL A 121 16.96 -8.47 2.18
N GLN A 122 15.91 -9.28 2.16
CA GLN A 122 15.87 -10.55 1.45
C GLN A 122 15.76 -10.29 -0.06
N LEU A 123 16.49 -11.06 -0.84
CA LEU A 123 16.36 -11.10 -2.30
C LEU A 123 15.75 -12.43 -2.72
N LEU A 124 14.96 -12.40 -3.78
CA LEU A 124 14.34 -13.60 -4.35
C LEU A 124 14.91 -13.89 -5.74
N PRO A 125 15.00 -15.16 -6.15
CA PRO A 125 15.28 -15.53 -7.54
C PRO A 125 14.16 -15.02 -8.46
N LYS A 126 14.54 -14.48 -9.62
CA LYS A 126 13.55 -14.10 -10.64
C LYS A 126 12.78 -15.33 -11.10
N PRO A 127 11.44 -15.26 -11.18
CA PRO A 127 10.63 -16.36 -11.66
C PRO A 127 10.99 -16.67 -13.13
N PRO A 128 11.10 -17.96 -13.52
CA PRO A 128 11.46 -18.34 -14.88
C PRO A 128 10.38 -18.03 -15.91
N ALA A 129 9.11 -17.94 -15.52
CA ALA A 129 8.00 -17.59 -16.38
C ALA A 129 7.04 -16.62 -15.67
N VAL A 130 6.45 -15.71 -16.46
CA VAL A 130 5.44 -14.75 -16.03
C VAL A 130 4.37 -14.64 -17.12
N ALA A 131 3.11 -14.56 -16.72
CA ALA A 131 2.00 -14.17 -17.60
C ALA A 131 1.15 -13.09 -16.91
N VAL A 132 0.67 -12.12 -17.70
CA VAL A 132 -0.24 -11.07 -17.23
C VAL A 132 -1.58 -11.24 -17.92
N MET A 133 -2.64 -11.41 -17.13
CA MET A 133 -4.00 -11.52 -17.61
C MET A 133 -4.73 -10.19 -17.41
N LEU A 134 -5.39 -9.70 -18.45
CA LEU A 134 -6.37 -8.63 -18.39
C LEU A 134 -7.77 -9.26 -18.42
N ALA A 135 -8.61 -9.02 -17.43
CA ALA A 135 -10.01 -9.40 -17.43
C ALA A 135 -10.90 -8.14 -17.30
N ALA A 136 -11.90 -8.01 -18.18
CA ALA A 136 -12.78 -6.84 -18.24
C ALA A 136 -14.22 -7.21 -17.86
N PHE A 137 -14.90 -6.30 -17.13
CA PHE A 137 -16.22 -6.51 -16.55
C PHE A 137 -17.15 -5.33 -16.84
N HIS A 138 -18.46 -5.63 -17.03
CA HIS A 138 -19.53 -4.61 -17.13
C HIS A 138 -20.12 -4.24 -15.76
N ALA A 139 -19.53 -4.71 -14.66
CA ALA A 139 -19.94 -4.33 -13.31
C ALA A 139 -18.72 -4.39 -12.36
N ILE A 140 -18.50 -3.34 -11.62
CA ILE A 140 -17.40 -3.25 -10.64
C ILE A 140 -17.52 -4.33 -9.55
N THR A 141 -18.75 -4.67 -9.14
CA THR A 141 -19.00 -5.71 -8.15
C THR A 141 -18.62 -7.10 -8.65
N ALA A 142 -18.83 -7.39 -9.94
CA ALA A 142 -18.44 -8.66 -10.56
C ALA A 142 -16.90 -8.82 -10.55
N ALA A 143 -16.14 -7.75 -10.79
CA ALA A 143 -14.69 -7.77 -10.65
C ALA A 143 -14.27 -8.05 -9.20
N GLY A 144 -14.95 -7.45 -8.21
CA GLY A 144 -14.70 -7.74 -6.78
C GLY A 144 -15.01 -9.18 -6.38
N GLU A 145 -16.10 -9.76 -6.91
CA GLU A 145 -16.46 -11.18 -6.72
C GLU A 145 -15.42 -12.10 -7.38
N ALA A 146 -14.91 -11.74 -8.56
CA ALA A 146 -13.85 -12.47 -9.23
C ALA A 146 -12.56 -12.52 -8.41
N VAL A 147 -12.15 -11.41 -7.78
CA VAL A 147 -11.01 -11.36 -6.85
C VAL A 147 -11.19 -12.35 -5.71
N ALA A 148 -12.34 -12.29 -5.02
CA ALA A 148 -12.67 -13.21 -3.94
C ALA A 148 -12.71 -14.68 -4.43
N GLY A 149 -13.22 -14.90 -5.63
CA GLY A 149 -13.31 -16.23 -6.25
C GLY A 149 -11.94 -16.84 -6.56
N VAL A 150 -11.00 -16.06 -7.10
CA VAL A 150 -9.61 -16.52 -7.37
C VAL A 150 -8.93 -16.94 -6.07
N ILE A 151 -8.95 -16.07 -5.07
CA ILE A 151 -8.31 -16.35 -3.78
C ILE A 151 -9.02 -17.50 -3.05
N GLY A 152 -10.36 -17.55 -3.10
CA GLY A 152 -11.16 -18.61 -2.47
C GLY A 152 -10.89 -20.02 -3.05
N GLN A 153 -10.36 -20.10 -4.27
CA GLN A 153 -9.90 -21.37 -4.87
C GLN A 153 -8.43 -21.73 -4.53
N GLY A 154 -7.83 -21.00 -3.59
CA GLY A 154 -6.44 -21.22 -3.17
C GLY A 154 -5.40 -20.78 -4.21
N ILE A 155 -5.79 -19.94 -5.17
CA ILE A 155 -4.86 -19.37 -6.15
C ILE A 155 -4.32 -18.07 -5.58
N ILE A 156 -2.99 -17.97 -5.46
CA ILE A 156 -2.30 -16.76 -5.02
C ILE A 156 -1.49 -16.21 -6.20
N PRO A 157 -2.03 -15.26 -6.96
CA PRO A 157 -1.30 -14.58 -8.02
C PRO A 157 -0.10 -13.81 -7.48
N ALA A 158 0.90 -13.55 -8.33
CA ALA A 158 2.01 -12.67 -7.99
C ALA A 158 1.52 -11.26 -7.66
N GLY A 159 0.54 -10.77 -8.44
CA GLY A 159 -0.18 -9.53 -8.19
C GLY A 159 -1.59 -9.59 -8.76
N MET A 160 -2.51 -8.84 -8.17
CA MET A 160 -3.88 -8.70 -8.68
C MET A 160 -4.39 -7.27 -8.43
N GLU A 161 -4.46 -6.51 -9.50
CA GLU A 161 -4.77 -5.09 -9.51
C GLU A 161 -6.14 -4.82 -10.13
N MET A 162 -6.84 -3.85 -9.60
CA MET A 162 -8.15 -3.45 -10.10
C MET A 162 -8.18 -1.97 -10.45
N MET A 163 -8.86 -1.62 -11.54
CA MET A 163 -9.21 -0.25 -11.90
C MET A 163 -10.67 -0.18 -12.29
N ASP A 164 -11.37 0.87 -11.83
CA ASP A 164 -12.74 1.17 -12.28
C ASP A 164 -12.75 1.91 -13.61
N LYS A 165 -13.95 2.16 -14.14
CA LYS A 165 -14.18 2.82 -15.42
C LYS A 165 -13.44 4.15 -15.55
N LEU A 166 -13.51 5.01 -14.53
CA LEU A 166 -12.89 6.33 -14.56
C LEU A 166 -11.38 6.23 -14.64
N ALA A 167 -10.79 5.34 -13.84
CA ALA A 167 -9.36 5.07 -13.84
C ALA A 167 -8.89 4.40 -15.15
N VAL A 168 -9.67 3.46 -15.69
CA VAL A 168 -9.39 2.79 -16.98
C VAL A 168 -9.34 3.81 -18.12
N GLN A 169 -10.35 4.65 -18.25
CA GLN A 169 -10.43 5.67 -19.29
C GLN A 169 -9.29 6.69 -19.18
N ALA A 170 -8.99 7.16 -17.96
CA ALA A 170 -7.87 8.05 -17.73
C ALA A 170 -6.53 7.41 -18.10
N ALA A 171 -6.29 6.17 -17.66
CA ALA A 171 -5.06 5.43 -17.95
C ALA A 171 -4.89 5.12 -19.45
N GLU A 172 -5.97 4.73 -20.15
CA GLU A 172 -5.93 4.45 -21.59
C GLU A 172 -5.61 5.72 -22.40
N GLN A 173 -6.26 6.83 -22.10
CA GLN A 173 -5.98 8.12 -22.76
C GLN A 173 -4.54 8.58 -22.53
N PHE A 174 -3.98 8.27 -21.36
CA PHE A 174 -2.62 8.68 -20.99
C PHE A 174 -1.53 7.76 -21.55
N ALA A 175 -1.69 6.45 -21.41
CA ALA A 175 -0.63 5.45 -21.65
C ALA A 175 -0.84 4.60 -22.91
N LYS A 176 -2.06 4.55 -23.46
CA LYS A 176 -2.46 3.70 -24.60
C LYS A 176 -2.05 2.24 -24.38
N ALA A 177 -2.51 1.70 -23.27
CA ALA A 177 -2.18 0.34 -22.81
C ALA A 177 -2.98 -0.75 -23.54
N GLY A 178 -4.05 -0.38 -24.25
CA GLY A 178 -4.98 -1.29 -24.92
C GLY A 178 -6.10 -1.78 -23.98
N TYR A 179 -6.46 -0.97 -22.99
CA TYR A 179 -7.57 -1.29 -22.08
C TYR A 179 -8.91 -1.06 -22.76
N PRO A 180 -9.92 -1.94 -22.53
CA PRO A 180 -11.27 -1.73 -23.07
C PRO A 180 -11.96 -0.56 -22.35
N GLU A 181 -12.15 0.56 -23.05
CA GLU A 181 -12.74 1.79 -22.49
C GLU A 181 -14.23 1.68 -22.14
N ASP A 182 -14.91 0.64 -22.62
CA ASP A 182 -16.30 0.31 -22.30
C ASP A 182 -16.45 -0.49 -21.02
N ALA A 183 -15.35 -1.02 -20.45
CA ALA A 183 -15.36 -1.74 -19.19
C ALA A 183 -15.74 -0.83 -18.02
N ASP A 184 -16.59 -1.33 -17.12
CA ASP A 184 -16.86 -0.68 -15.83
C ASP A 184 -15.78 -0.99 -14.80
N ALA A 185 -15.04 -2.10 -14.97
CA ALA A 185 -13.85 -2.45 -14.23
C ALA A 185 -12.94 -3.39 -15.02
N ILE A 186 -11.63 -3.33 -14.75
CA ILE A 186 -10.67 -4.32 -15.20
C ILE A 186 -9.88 -4.90 -14.02
N LEU A 187 -9.46 -6.15 -14.19
CA LEU A 187 -8.44 -6.79 -13.35
C LEU A 187 -7.20 -7.05 -14.19
N LEU A 188 -6.04 -6.69 -13.65
CA LEU A 188 -4.74 -7.16 -14.11
C LEU A 188 -4.22 -8.19 -13.12
N ILE A 189 -3.98 -9.42 -13.60
CA ILE A 189 -3.59 -10.54 -12.75
C ILE A 189 -2.26 -11.07 -13.26
N GLU A 190 -1.22 -10.99 -12.43
CA GLU A 190 0.09 -11.53 -12.76
C GLU A 190 0.28 -12.91 -12.12
N LEU A 191 0.70 -13.85 -12.94
CA LEU A 191 0.99 -15.22 -12.55
C LEU A 191 2.45 -15.51 -12.85
N ASP A 192 3.17 -16.07 -11.89
CA ASP A 192 4.59 -16.35 -12.00
C ASP A 192 4.93 -17.73 -11.39
N GLY A 193 6.01 -18.31 -11.88
CA GLY A 193 6.48 -19.62 -11.48
C GLY A 193 7.22 -20.33 -12.61
N THR A 194 7.21 -21.66 -12.62
CA THR A 194 7.64 -22.45 -13.80
C THR A 194 6.62 -22.28 -14.95
N GLN A 195 7.03 -22.55 -16.17
CA GLN A 195 6.14 -22.44 -17.33
C GLN A 195 4.86 -23.27 -17.18
N ALA A 196 4.97 -24.50 -16.66
CA ALA A 196 3.82 -25.38 -16.46
C ALA A 196 2.87 -24.88 -15.36
N GLU A 197 3.40 -24.30 -14.28
CA GLU A 197 2.59 -23.71 -13.21
C GLU A 197 1.84 -22.48 -13.73
N VAL A 198 2.50 -21.60 -14.48
CA VAL A 198 1.88 -20.40 -15.05
C VAL A 198 0.75 -20.78 -16.01
N GLU A 199 0.94 -21.77 -16.89
CA GLU A 199 -0.10 -22.26 -17.80
C GLU A 199 -1.30 -22.85 -17.07
N GLU A 200 -1.07 -23.69 -16.05
CA GLU A 200 -2.15 -24.26 -15.22
C GLU A 200 -2.92 -23.18 -14.48
N LEU A 201 -2.20 -22.26 -13.80
CA LEU A 201 -2.80 -21.16 -13.05
C LEU A 201 -3.61 -20.24 -13.96
N ALA A 202 -3.07 -19.90 -15.16
CA ALA A 202 -3.77 -19.05 -16.12
C ALA A 202 -5.12 -19.66 -16.54
N ALA A 203 -5.15 -20.97 -16.86
CA ALA A 203 -6.41 -21.64 -17.22
C ALA A 203 -7.41 -21.67 -16.06
N ARG A 204 -6.95 -21.84 -14.82
CA ARG A 204 -7.81 -21.82 -13.63
C ARG A 204 -8.35 -20.42 -13.35
N VAL A 205 -7.49 -19.39 -13.40
CA VAL A 205 -7.89 -18.00 -13.20
C VAL A 205 -8.86 -17.55 -14.29
N GLU A 206 -8.58 -17.83 -15.56
CA GLU A 206 -9.49 -17.49 -16.67
C GLU A 206 -10.89 -18.06 -16.44
N ARG A 207 -11.00 -19.32 -16.02
CA ARG A 207 -12.30 -19.93 -15.71
C ARG A 207 -13.02 -19.15 -14.61
N VAL A 208 -12.33 -18.83 -13.50
CA VAL A 208 -12.93 -18.12 -12.36
C VAL A 208 -13.41 -16.73 -12.76
N VAL A 209 -12.59 -15.95 -13.49
CA VAL A 209 -13.01 -14.59 -13.88
C VAL A 209 -14.17 -14.60 -14.86
N ARG A 210 -14.23 -15.60 -15.77
CA ARG A 210 -15.38 -15.78 -16.68
C ARG A 210 -16.65 -16.22 -15.93
N GLU A 211 -16.54 -17.13 -14.97
CA GLU A 211 -17.67 -17.55 -14.12
C GLU A 211 -18.24 -16.37 -13.31
N ASN A 212 -17.40 -15.35 -13.00
CA ASN A 212 -17.80 -14.12 -12.33
C ASN A 212 -18.12 -12.96 -13.30
N GLY A 213 -18.33 -13.25 -14.59
CA GLY A 213 -18.88 -12.28 -15.55
C GLY A 213 -17.85 -11.46 -16.33
N ALA A 214 -16.59 -11.87 -16.38
CA ALA A 214 -15.64 -11.27 -17.32
C ALA A 214 -16.08 -11.50 -18.75
N TYR A 215 -16.33 -10.43 -19.50
CA TYR A 215 -16.75 -10.51 -20.90
C TYR A 215 -15.57 -10.62 -21.87
N GLN A 216 -14.40 -10.10 -21.45
CA GLN A 216 -13.14 -10.19 -22.19
C GLN A 216 -12.04 -10.68 -21.24
N VAL A 217 -11.19 -11.58 -21.73
CA VAL A 217 -9.99 -12.04 -21.04
C VAL A 217 -8.88 -12.18 -22.05
N ASP A 218 -7.79 -11.45 -21.84
CA ASP A 218 -6.59 -11.46 -22.68
C ASP A 218 -5.38 -11.85 -21.84
N ILE A 219 -4.54 -12.75 -22.34
CA ILE A 219 -3.34 -13.23 -21.64
C ILE A 219 -2.10 -12.81 -22.41
N ALA A 220 -1.29 -11.95 -21.82
CA ALA A 220 -0.01 -11.51 -22.35
C ALA A 220 1.12 -12.40 -21.81
N THR A 221 1.79 -13.12 -22.72
CA THR A 221 2.94 -13.98 -22.38
C THR A 221 4.26 -13.40 -22.91
N ASP A 222 4.21 -12.43 -23.82
CA ASP A 222 5.39 -11.71 -24.29
C ASP A 222 5.66 -10.46 -23.46
N ALA A 223 6.94 -10.14 -23.28
CA ALA A 223 7.38 -9.04 -22.42
C ALA A 223 6.84 -7.66 -22.84
N ASP A 224 6.66 -7.41 -24.13
CA ASP A 224 6.18 -6.10 -24.62
C ASP A 224 4.70 -5.92 -24.29
N ALA A 225 3.87 -6.95 -24.46
CA ALA A 225 2.46 -6.91 -24.10
C ALA A 225 2.29 -6.77 -22.57
N GLN A 226 3.04 -7.53 -21.78
CA GLN A 226 3.05 -7.41 -20.32
C GLN A 226 3.44 -5.99 -19.88
N MET A 227 4.51 -5.45 -20.45
CA MET A 227 4.98 -4.10 -20.14
C MET A 227 3.95 -3.02 -20.49
N ARG A 228 3.22 -3.16 -21.62
CA ARG A 228 2.13 -2.23 -21.99
C ARG A 228 1.01 -2.23 -20.97
N LEU A 229 0.54 -3.41 -20.52
CA LEU A 229 -0.51 -3.53 -19.51
C LEU A 229 -0.06 -2.89 -18.20
N TRP A 230 1.12 -3.24 -17.70
CA TRP A 230 1.66 -2.66 -16.47
C TRP A 230 1.93 -1.15 -16.57
N LYS A 231 2.33 -0.65 -17.75
CA LYS A 231 2.50 0.78 -17.97
C LYS A 231 1.20 1.54 -17.77
N GLY A 232 0.07 1.00 -18.25
CA GLY A 232 -1.25 1.59 -18.02
C GLY A 232 -1.57 1.69 -16.53
N ARG A 233 -1.43 0.58 -15.79
CA ARG A 233 -1.69 0.55 -14.34
C ARG A 233 -0.77 1.49 -13.55
N LYS A 234 0.53 1.48 -13.83
CA LYS A 234 1.51 2.37 -13.18
C LYS A 234 1.29 3.85 -13.50
N SER A 235 0.62 4.15 -14.61
CA SER A 235 0.27 5.50 -15.01
C SER A 235 -1.08 5.97 -14.47
N ALA A 236 -1.85 5.13 -13.79
CA ALA A 236 -3.22 5.45 -13.36
C ALA A 236 -3.28 6.70 -12.46
N PHE A 237 -2.40 6.81 -11.45
CA PHE A 237 -2.35 7.97 -10.57
C PHE A 237 -2.08 9.29 -11.31
N PRO A 238 -0.99 9.45 -12.09
CA PRO A 238 -0.78 10.68 -12.87
C PRO A 238 -1.83 10.89 -13.95
N ALA A 239 -2.48 9.84 -14.47
CA ALA A 239 -3.56 9.97 -15.44
C ALA A 239 -4.83 10.54 -14.79
N VAL A 240 -5.22 10.01 -13.64
CA VAL A 240 -6.37 10.46 -12.84
C VAL A 240 -6.15 11.91 -12.36
N GLY A 241 -4.92 12.27 -11.98
CA GLY A 241 -4.55 13.65 -11.62
C GLY A 241 -4.72 14.70 -12.74
N ARG A 242 -5.15 14.30 -13.95
CA ARG A 242 -5.55 15.22 -15.02
C ARG A 242 -7.05 15.48 -15.09
N LEU A 243 -7.84 14.72 -14.34
CA LEU A 243 -9.30 14.81 -14.34
C LEU A 243 -9.82 15.92 -13.41
N ALA A 244 -9.05 16.28 -12.39
CA ALA A 244 -9.35 17.35 -11.45
C ALA A 244 -8.05 18.05 -11.02
N PRO A 245 -8.12 19.29 -10.50
CA PRO A 245 -6.93 19.99 -9.97
C PRO A 245 -6.23 19.23 -8.86
N ASP A 246 -7.02 18.57 -7.99
CA ASP A 246 -6.54 17.85 -6.82
C ASP A 246 -7.19 16.47 -6.72
N TYR A 247 -6.52 15.55 -6.05
CA TYR A 247 -7.11 14.29 -5.61
C TYR A 247 -6.61 13.91 -4.21
N TYR A 248 -7.47 13.26 -3.43
CA TYR A 248 -7.14 12.73 -2.11
C TYR A 248 -7.18 11.20 -2.16
N CYS A 249 -6.06 10.57 -1.85
CA CYS A 249 -5.92 9.12 -1.91
C CYS A 249 -6.12 8.50 -0.54
N MET A 250 -7.14 7.67 -0.38
CA MET A 250 -7.31 6.83 0.80
C MET A 250 -6.51 5.55 0.67
N ASP A 251 -6.20 4.91 1.81
CA ASP A 251 -5.35 3.74 1.88
C ASP A 251 -5.80 2.81 3.01
N GLY A 252 -7.08 2.44 3.01
CA GLY A 252 -7.60 1.44 3.93
C GLY A 252 -7.43 0.02 3.40
N THR A 253 -7.39 -0.97 4.29
CA THR A 253 -7.47 -2.37 3.88
C THR A 253 -8.80 -2.99 4.28
N ILE A 254 -9.20 -4.03 3.56
CA ILE A 254 -10.44 -4.76 3.84
C ILE A 254 -10.25 -6.27 3.63
N PRO A 255 -11.05 -7.12 4.29
CA PRO A 255 -11.15 -8.51 3.91
C PRO A 255 -11.64 -8.63 2.46
N ARG A 256 -10.95 -9.38 1.60
CA ARG A 256 -11.19 -9.45 0.14
C ARG A 256 -12.61 -9.79 -0.24
N HIS A 257 -13.30 -10.64 0.54
CA HIS A 257 -14.71 -11.00 0.30
C HIS A 257 -15.67 -9.83 0.49
N GLN A 258 -15.23 -8.72 1.12
CA GLN A 258 -16.03 -7.51 1.28
C GLN A 258 -15.86 -6.52 0.10
N LEU A 259 -14.93 -6.79 -0.83
CA LEU A 259 -14.54 -5.84 -1.87
C LEU A 259 -15.75 -5.34 -2.68
N ALA A 260 -16.60 -6.24 -3.17
CA ALA A 260 -17.79 -5.86 -3.95
C ALA A 260 -18.75 -4.94 -3.17
N MET A 261 -18.95 -5.22 -1.87
CA MET A 261 -19.82 -4.41 -1.00
C MET A 261 -19.20 -3.04 -0.75
N VAL A 262 -17.90 -2.98 -0.40
CA VAL A 262 -17.20 -1.71 -0.11
C VAL A 262 -17.15 -0.82 -1.35
N LEU A 263 -16.89 -1.37 -2.54
CA LEU A 263 -16.90 -0.61 -3.80
C LEU A 263 -18.27 0.03 -4.07
N ARG A 264 -19.36 -0.69 -3.82
CA ARG A 264 -20.71 -0.12 -3.93
C ARG A 264 -20.90 1.04 -2.95
N ARG A 265 -20.47 0.88 -1.68
CA ARG A 265 -20.59 1.93 -0.67
C ARG A 265 -19.75 3.17 -1.01
N ILE A 266 -18.53 2.99 -1.56
CA ILE A 266 -17.72 4.11 -2.06
C ILE A 266 -18.47 4.86 -3.17
N GLY A 267 -19.13 4.14 -4.09
CA GLY A 267 -19.97 4.75 -5.12
C GLY A 267 -21.17 5.53 -4.54
N GLU A 268 -21.81 5.02 -3.49
CA GLU A 268 -22.89 5.72 -2.78
C GLU A 268 -22.37 6.99 -2.08
N LEU A 269 -21.21 6.93 -1.41
CA LEU A 269 -20.54 8.10 -0.82
C LEU A 269 -20.16 9.14 -1.87
N SER A 270 -19.60 8.69 -3.01
CA SER A 270 -19.29 9.59 -4.14
C SER A 270 -20.53 10.37 -4.61
N ALA A 271 -21.68 9.70 -4.68
CA ALA A 271 -22.95 10.37 -5.04
C ALA A 271 -23.46 11.30 -3.93
N GLU A 272 -23.34 10.90 -2.66
CA GLU A 272 -23.76 11.70 -1.49
C GLU A 272 -23.01 13.02 -1.39
N TYR A 273 -21.66 12.96 -1.55
CA TYR A 273 -20.78 14.14 -1.46
C TYR A 273 -20.65 14.89 -2.79
N ALA A 274 -21.19 14.35 -3.88
CA ALA A 274 -21.01 14.86 -5.25
C ALA A 274 -19.53 15.03 -5.65
N LEU A 275 -18.67 14.17 -5.15
CA LEU A 275 -17.24 14.12 -5.44
C LEU A 275 -16.93 12.84 -6.24
N PRO A 276 -16.41 12.94 -7.48
CA PRO A 276 -16.04 11.75 -8.25
C PRO A 276 -14.92 10.97 -7.57
N VAL A 277 -14.96 9.64 -7.68
CA VAL A 277 -13.92 8.75 -7.17
C VAL A 277 -13.41 7.88 -8.30
N ALA A 278 -12.10 7.81 -8.46
CA ALA A 278 -11.44 6.83 -9.32
C ALA A 278 -10.78 5.76 -8.44
N ASN A 279 -11.11 4.48 -8.68
CA ASN A 279 -10.63 3.38 -7.87
C ASN A 279 -9.48 2.65 -8.56
N VAL A 280 -8.33 2.57 -7.88
CA VAL A 280 -7.09 1.95 -8.37
C VAL A 280 -6.48 1.14 -7.23
N PHE A 281 -6.71 -0.19 -7.18
CA PHE A 281 -6.48 -1.01 -5.99
C PHE A 281 -5.43 -2.09 -6.18
N HIS A 282 -4.78 -2.48 -5.07
CA HIS A 282 -4.18 -3.79 -4.89
C HIS A 282 -5.29 -4.77 -4.45
N ALA A 283 -6.11 -5.20 -5.42
CA ALA A 283 -7.31 -5.97 -5.10
C ALA A 283 -7.00 -7.34 -4.47
N GLY A 284 -5.84 -7.91 -4.79
CA GLY A 284 -5.43 -9.21 -4.30
C GLY A 284 -5.21 -9.29 -2.80
N ASP A 285 -4.68 -8.24 -2.17
CA ASP A 285 -4.45 -8.16 -0.73
C ASP A 285 -5.51 -7.35 0.02
N GLY A 286 -6.39 -6.67 -0.71
CA GLY A 286 -7.49 -5.88 -0.14
C GLY A 286 -7.09 -4.45 0.22
N ASN A 287 -5.95 -3.97 -0.24
CA ASN A 287 -5.53 -2.59 -0.03
C ASN A 287 -6.18 -1.67 -1.07
N LEU A 288 -6.97 -0.72 -0.60
CA LEU A 288 -7.80 0.17 -1.39
C LEU A 288 -7.13 1.54 -1.59
N HIS A 289 -7.14 2.03 -2.84
CA HIS A 289 -6.72 3.41 -3.15
C HIS A 289 -7.83 4.15 -3.91
N PRO A 290 -8.98 4.45 -3.28
CA PRO A 290 -9.95 5.36 -3.88
C PRO A 290 -9.36 6.77 -3.94
N LEU A 291 -9.30 7.34 -5.15
CA LEU A 291 -8.85 8.69 -5.42
C LEU A 291 -10.08 9.61 -5.50
N ILE A 292 -10.33 10.37 -4.44
CA ILE A 292 -11.42 11.34 -4.38
C ILE A 292 -10.97 12.59 -5.14
N LEU A 293 -11.65 12.93 -6.21
CA LEU A 293 -11.31 14.05 -7.08
C LEU A 293 -12.00 15.33 -6.61
N PHE A 294 -11.26 16.42 -6.49
CA PHE A 294 -11.79 17.69 -6.00
C PHE A 294 -10.98 18.88 -6.53
N ASP A 295 -11.44 20.09 -6.20
CA ASP A 295 -10.73 21.35 -6.44
C ASP A 295 -10.64 22.11 -5.11
N ALA A 296 -9.46 22.18 -4.52
CA ALA A 296 -9.20 22.86 -3.26
C ALA A 296 -9.52 24.37 -3.31
N ASN A 297 -9.64 24.96 -4.51
CA ASN A 297 -10.04 26.36 -4.69
C ASN A 297 -11.57 26.56 -4.59
N GLN A 298 -12.36 25.49 -4.64
CA GLN A 298 -13.81 25.55 -4.45
C GLN A 298 -14.14 25.51 -2.96
N PRO A 299 -14.88 26.51 -2.43
CA PRO A 299 -15.24 26.54 -1.01
C PRO A 299 -15.96 25.26 -0.56
N GLY A 300 -15.50 24.64 0.51
CA GLY A 300 -16.10 23.45 1.13
C GLY A 300 -15.74 22.12 0.48
N GLN A 301 -15.04 22.10 -0.67
CA GLN A 301 -14.68 20.82 -1.30
C GLN A 301 -13.56 20.07 -0.55
N LEU A 302 -12.60 20.80 0.02
CA LEU A 302 -11.54 20.14 0.80
C LEU A 302 -12.12 19.48 2.05
N GLU A 303 -12.95 20.18 2.80
CA GLU A 303 -13.58 19.66 4.02
C GLU A 303 -14.51 18.49 3.70
N ALA A 304 -15.29 18.56 2.61
CA ALA A 304 -16.12 17.46 2.15
C ALA A 304 -15.29 16.23 1.73
N THR A 305 -14.12 16.45 1.12
CA THR A 305 -13.19 15.40 0.71
C THR A 305 -12.58 14.71 1.94
N GLU A 306 -12.13 15.44 2.93
CA GLU A 306 -11.59 14.90 4.18
C GLU A 306 -12.66 14.12 4.95
N GLU A 307 -13.90 14.64 5.03
CA GLU A 307 -15.01 13.94 5.68
C GLU A 307 -15.35 12.62 4.94
N MET A 308 -15.48 12.67 3.61
CA MET A 308 -15.74 11.49 2.81
C MET A 308 -14.61 10.44 2.94
N GLY A 309 -13.36 10.91 2.92
CA GLY A 309 -12.19 10.05 3.12
C GLY A 309 -12.22 9.36 4.48
N GLY A 310 -12.52 10.10 5.54
CA GLY A 310 -12.72 9.56 6.89
C GLY A 310 -13.78 8.46 6.93
N ARG A 311 -14.96 8.70 6.32
CA ARG A 311 -16.04 7.69 6.23
C ARG A 311 -15.66 6.44 5.45
N ILE A 312 -14.82 6.57 4.42
CA ILE A 312 -14.29 5.41 3.70
C ILE A 312 -13.39 4.57 4.61
N LEU A 313 -12.50 5.21 5.39
CA LEU A 313 -11.62 4.50 6.34
C LEU A 313 -12.42 3.85 7.49
N GLU A 314 -13.42 4.54 8.02
CA GLU A 314 -14.35 3.99 9.03
C GLU A 314 -15.06 2.73 8.49
N LEU A 315 -15.54 2.79 7.25
CA LEU A 315 -16.12 1.61 6.57
C LEU A 315 -15.12 0.45 6.47
N CYS A 316 -13.83 0.73 6.19
CA CYS A 316 -12.80 -0.30 6.18
C CYS A 316 -12.68 -1.02 7.53
N VAL A 317 -12.71 -0.26 8.63
CA VAL A 317 -12.69 -0.82 10.00
C VAL A 317 -13.97 -1.61 10.31
N GLU A 318 -15.14 -1.07 9.96
CA GLU A 318 -16.45 -1.73 10.17
C GLU A 318 -16.53 -3.13 9.55
N VAL A 319 -15.90 -3.32 8.39
CA VAL A 319 -15.88 -4.63 7.72
C VAL A 319 -14.75 -5.55 8.19
N GLY A 320 -13.98 -5.14 9.21
CA GLY A 320 -12.89 -5.92 9.79
C GLY A 320 -11.53 -5.71 9.12
N GLY A 321 -11.34 -4.56 8.48
CA GLY A 321 -10.09 -4.11 7.89
C GLY A 321 -9.34 -3.08 8.76
N THR A 322 -8.54 -2.20 8.13
CA THR A 322 -7.67 -1.23 8.81
C THR A 322 -7.74 0.15 8.15
N VAL A 323 -7.35 1.19 8.92
CA VAL A 323 -7.31 2.58 8.42
C VAL A 323 -6.13 2.85 7.49
N THR A 324 -5.14 1.98 7.44
CA THR A 324 -3.98 2.11 6.53
C THR A 324 -3.48 0.75 6.09
N GLY A 325 -3.08 0.64 4.84
CA GLY A 325 -2.45 -0.54 4.26
C GLY A 325 -0.94 -0.38 4.13
N GLU A 326 -0.50 0.71 3.48
CA GLU A 326 0.91 0.91 3.15
C GLU A 326 1.40 2.36 3.30
N HIS A 327 0.50 3.36 3.40
CA HIS A 327 0.87 4.78 3.46
C HIS A 327 1.20 5.27 4.88
N GLY A 328 0.84 4.51 5.90
CA GLY A 328 0.92 4.92 7.30
C GLY A 328 -0.26 5.78 7.74
N VAL A 329 -0.26 6.14 9.01
CA VAL A 329 -1.28 6.99 9.67
C VAL A 329 -0.90 8.47 9.56
N GLY A 330 0.38 8.79 9.77
CA GLY A 330 0.90 10.15 9.73
C GLY A 330 0.15 11.09 10.66
N VAL A 331 -0.28 12.22 10.11
CA VAL A 331 -1.16 13.22 10.76
C VAL A 331 -2.58 13.18 10.20
N GLU A 332 -2.80 12.50 9.09
CA GLU A 332 -4.04 12.52 8.32
C GLU A 332 -5.12 11.60 8.90
N LYS A 333 -4.73 10.44 9.44
CA LYS A 333 -5.64 9.37 9.87
C LYS A 333 -5.71 9.21 11.40
N LEU A 334 -5.26 10.22 12.16
CA LEU A 334 -5.21 10.15 13.62
C LEU A 334 -6.59 9.96 14.25
N ASP A 335 -7.62 10.61 13.70
CA ASP A 335 -8.98 10.47 14.20
C ASP A 335 -9.53 9.06 13.95
N GLN A 336 -9.17 8.44 12.82
CA GLN A 336 -9.57 7.07 12.48
C GLN A 336 -8.83 6.02 13.31
N MET A 337 -7.66 6.33 13.89
CA MET A 337 -7.02 5.45 14.87
C MET A 337 -7.91 5.18 16.08
N CYS A 338 -8.70 6.18 16.51
CA CYS A 338 -9.63 6.02 17.63
C CYS A 338 -10.93 5.28 17.25
N VAL A 339 -11.18 5.10 15.95
CA VAL A 339 -12.24 4.20 15.46
C VAL A 339 -11.75 2.76 15.44
N GLN A 340 -10.49 2.54 15.07
CA GLN A 340 -9.91 1.20 14.95
C GLN A 340 -9.48 0.61 16.30
N PHE A 341 -8.91 1.42 17.20
CA PHE A 341 -8.30 0.99 18.45
C PHE A 341 -9.02 1.58 19.66
N ASP A 342 -9.20 0.78 20.70
CA ASP A 342 -9.74 1.27 21.97
C ASP A 342 -8.69 2.05 22.77
N ALA A 343 -9.13 2.72 23.85
CA ALA A 343 -8.26 3.53 24.71
C ALA A 343 -7.13 2.69 25.36
N THR A 344 -7.37 1.40 25.64
CA THR A 344 -6.38 0.50 26.23
C THR A 344 -5.27 0.17 25.24
N GLU A 345 -5.64 -0.06 23.98
CA GLU A 345 -4.70 -0.34 22.89
C GLU A 345 -3.87 0.91 22.57
N LEU A 346 -4.51 2.08 22.43
CA LEU A 346 -3.82 3.35 22.22
C LEU A 346 -2.83 3.67 23.34
N GLN A 347 -3.18 3.36 24.59
CA GLN A 347 -2.28 3.50 25.73
C GLN A 347 -1.02 2.64 25.59
N GLN A 348 -1.08 1.45 24.96
CA GLN A 348 0.12 0.65 24.73
C GLN A 348 1.03 1.30 23.65
N PHE A 349 0.46 1.90 22.61
CA PHE A 349 1.25 2.66 21.62
C PHE A 349 1.99 3.82 22.29
N PHE A 350 1.34 4.57 23.19
CA PHE A 350 2.00 5.63 23.98
C PHE A 350 3.14 5.12 24.84
N ARG A 351 2.91 4.06 25.61
CA ARG A 351 3.93 3.45 26.47
C ARG A 351 5.15 2.98 25.67
N LEU A 352 4.89 2.41 24.49
CA LEU A 352 5.94 1.99 23.59
C LEU A 352 6.74 3.19 23.06
N LYS A 353 6.05 4.23 22.59
CA LYS A 353 6.68 5.47 22.15
C LYS A 353 7.51 6.11 23.27
N GLU A 354 6.98 6.22 24.49
CA GLU A 354 7.66 6.76 25.65
C GLU A 354 8.92 5.96 26.00
N ALA A 355 8.85 4.62 25.94
CA ALA A 355 10.00 3.75 26.21
C ALA A 355 11.14 3.93 25.21
N TRP A 356 10.83 4.18 23.93
CA TRP A 356 11.83 4.35 22.87
C TRP A 356 12.29 5.79 22.68
N ASP A 357 11.43 6.74 22.99
CA ASP A 357 11.65 8.17 22.78
C ASP A 357 11.08 9.01 23.93
N PRO A 358 11.67 8.91 25.13
CA PRO A 358 11.17 9.59 26.33
C PRO A 358 11.22 11.12 26.25
N GLN A 359 11.94 11.68 25.29
CA GLN A 359 12.07 13.13 25.08
C GLN A 359 11.12 13.62 23.97
N GLY A 360 10.41 12.72 23.27
CA GLY A 360 9.52 13.09 22.18
C GLY A 360 10.18 13.75 20.96
N LEU A 361 11.44 13.36 20.65
CA LEU A 361 12.23 13.96 19.57
C LEU A 361 11.88 13.40 18.19
N LEU A 362 11.40 12.16 18.14
CA LEU A 362 11.20 11.41 16.89
C LEU A 362 9.75 11.55 16.43
N ASN A 363 9.53 12.25 15.31
CA ASN A 363 8.24 12.46 14.67
C ASN A 363 7.08 12.77 15.66
N PRO A 364 7.18 13.82 16.47
CA PRO A 364 6.14 14.15 17.44
C PRO A 364 4.80 14.45 16.76
N GLY A 365 3.69 13.96 17.35
CA GLY A 365 2.34 14.19 16.86
C GLY A 365 1.93 13.39 15.63
N LYS A 366 2.68 12.33 15.29
CA LYS A 366 2.35 11.39 14.21
C LYS A 366 1.96 10.02 14.74
N GLY A 367 1.16 9.29 13.95
CA GLY A 367 0.82 7.88 14.15
C GLY A 367 -0.02 7.57 15.38
N ILE A 368 0.11 8.34 16.44
CA ILE A 368 -0.60 8.13 17.70
C ILE A 368 -1.43 9.38 18.03
N PRO A 369 -2.77 9.28 18.20
CA PRO A 369 -3.62 10.43 18.50
C PRO A 369 -3.28 11.01 19.87
N THR A 370 -3.12 12.33 19.96
CA THR A 370 -2.89 13.08 21.21
C THR A 370 -3.89 14.21 21.34
N LEU A 371 -4.23 14.60 22.57
CA LEU A 371 -5.14 15.73 22.83
C LEU A 371 -4.53 17.10 22.52
N THR A 372 -3.20 17.18 22.35
CA THR A 372 -2.50 18.43 22.03
C THR A 372 -1.87 18.35 20.65
N ARG A 373 -2.38 19.14 19.70
CA ARG A 373 -1.74 19.40 18.39
C ARG A 373 -1.26 20.85 18.32
N CYS A 374 -0.14 21.08 17.66
CA CYS A 374 0.27 22.42 17.28
C CYS A 374 -0.77 22.99 16.29
N GLY A 375 -1.31 24.16 16.56
CA GLY A 375 -2.32 24.83 15.71
C GLY A 375 -1.83 25.14 14.28
N GLU A 376 -0.51 25.05 14.02
CA GLU A 376 0.08 25.22 12.69
C GLU A 376 -0.08 23.97 11.79
N LEU A 377 -0.39 22.80 12.37
CA LEU A 377 -0.53 21.52 11.65
C LEU A 377 -2.00 21.12 11.38
N GLY A 378 -2.92 22.10 11.37
CA GLY A 378 -4.34 21.83 11.31
C GLY A 378 -4.90 21.43 12.69
N GLY A 379 -5.68 22.31 13.28
CA GLY A 379 -6.16 22.13 14.64
C GLY A 379 -7.03 20.89 14.80
N MET A 380 -7.01 20.32 15.99
CA MET A 380 -8.01 19.34 16.40
C MET A 380 -9.38 20.01 16.27
N HIS A 381 -10.25 19.44 15.44
CA HIS A 381 -11.60 19.98 15.29
C HIS A 381 -12.39 19.73 16.56
N VAL A 382 -12.59 20.81 17.35
CA VAL A 382 -13.54 20.82 18.44
C VAL A 382 -14.94 20.86 17.80
N ARG A 383 -15.61 19.71 17.70
CA ARG A 383 -17.00 19.65 17.21
C ARG A 383 -17.94 19.96 18.38
N HIS A 384 -18.78 20.98 18.24
CA HIS A 384 -19.80 21.36 19.21
C HIS A 384 -19.28 21.73 20.62
N GLY A 385 -18.00 22.12 20.76
CA GLY A 385 -17.43 22.50 22.06
C GLY A 385 -16.87 21.32 22.86
N GLU A 386 -16.91 20.10 22.33
CA GLU A 386 -16.34 18.90 22.92
C GLU A 386 -15.04 18.55 22.22
N LEU A 387 -14.02 18.19 23.02
CA LEU A 387 -12.78 17.64 22.51
C LEU A 387 -13.01 16.16 22.15
N PRO A 388 -12.67 15.70 20.91
CA PRO A 388 -12.65 14.29 20.64
C PRO A 388 -11.65 13.61 21.61
N PHE A 389 -12.03 12.46 22.13
CA PHE A 389 -11.18 11.60 22.94
C PHE A 389 -10.69 12.25 24.27
N SER A 390 -11.60 12.82 25.02
CA SER A 390 -11.33 13.47 26.32
C SER A 390 -10.70 12.54 27.38
N GLU A 391 -10.74 11.22 27.13
CA GLU A 391 -10.20 10.15 27.98
C GLU A 391 -8.73 9.83 27.72
N LEU A 392 -8.13 10.36 26.66
CA LEU A 392 -6.70 10.14 26.35
C LEU A 392 -5.81 11.06 27.20
N ASP A 393 -4.65 10.53 27.61
CA ASP A 393 -3.65 11.28 28.36
C ASP A 393 -3.15 12.49 27.58
N ARG A 394 -2.94 13.61 28.27
CA ARG A 394 -2.39 14.84 27.73
C ARG A 394 -0.89 14.87 28.00
N PHE A 395 -0.11 14.86 26.93
CA PHE A 395 1.34 15.05 26.98
C PHE A 395 1.73 16.47 26.56
#